data_6d1bbebcd43ae94928371ffaebdfaa5c
#
_entry.id   6d1bbebcd43ae94928371ffaebdfaa5c
#
_cell.length_a   1.000
_cell.length_b   1.000
_cell.length_c   1.000
_cell.angle_alpha   90.00
_cell.angle_beta   90.00
_cell.angle_gamma   90.00
#
_symmetry.space_group_name_H-M   'P 1'
#
loop_
_entity.id
_entity.type
_entity.pdbx_description
1 polymer ?
#
loop_
_entity_poly.entity_id
_entity_poly.type
_entity_poly.pdbx_seq_one_letter_code
_entity_poly.pdbx_strand_id
1 'polypeptide(L)'
;MTVEEFVRFLESDREFQLQTAGRKYIEPVEGEYAEPEIDSTTRAALLQKGISRFYRHQAETIGLIRNGKNVVLMTPTASGKSLSYNIPVLESLRADPQSTALYLFPLKGLGQDQLKNLNELSGLLGMGKTGEIYDGDTPAAERKRIRDTVPPVLFTNPDMLHLALLPFHRKWEDFFRRLRFVVIDEIHSYRGVFGSHVSQIFRRLRRICDHYGSAPVFIAASATIANPGGLAGDLTGLPFETVRENGAPAAGRHFFFMNPVESPYTAATRLFVQCLEAGLRTILFTKARRITELIYTWTLNYAPGLRGRISPYRAGFLPEERRGIEARLFSGELLGVISTSALELGVDIGGLDVEKSRGHSVNKTVKPDRTGSYTRFHSESSSKV
;
A
#
# COMPACT_ATOMS: atom_id res chain seq x y z
N MET A 1 -5.08 -26.55 9.21
CA MET A 1 -4.06 -27.08 8.24
C MET A 1 -3.06 -25.95 7.99
N THR A 2 -1.77 -26.22 8.01
CA THR A 2 -0.75 -25.23 7.61
C THR A 2 -0.75 -25.06 6.07
N VAL A 3 -0.12 -23.99 5.59
CA VAL A 3 0.02 -23.75 4.14
C VAL A 3 0.80 -24.87 3.48
N GLU A 4 1.88 -25.36 4.11
CA GLU A 4 2.72 -26.44 3.60
C GLU A 4 1.97 -27.78 3.53
N GLU A 5 1.13 -28.07 4.52
CA GLU A 5 0.27 -29.25 4.50
C GLU A 5 -0.76 -29.18 3.37
N PHE A 6 -1.34 -28.00 3.18
CA PHE A 6 -2.32 -27.75 2.13
C PHE A 6 -1.69 -27.82 0.73
N VAL A 7 -0.48 -27.27 0.57
CA VAL A 7 0.27 -27.39 -0.69
C VAL A 7 0.56 -28.84 -1.02
N ARG A 8 1.01 -29.65 -0.04
CA ARG A 8 1.23 -31.09 -0.22
C ARG A 8 -0.07 -31.84 -0.58
N PHE A 9 -1.19 -31.46 0.03
CA PHE A 9 -2.50 -31.99 -0.33
C PHE A 9 -2.84 -31.69 -1.78
N LEU A 10 -2.70 -30.42 -2.24
CA LEU A 10 -2.93 -30.06 -3.64
C LEU A 10 -2.00 -30.77 -4.61
N GLU A 11 -0.73 -30.96 -4.24
CA GLU A 11 0.25 -31.70 -5.04
C GLU A 11 -0.04 -33.20 -5.13
N SER A 12 -0.80 -33.76 -4.21
CA SER A 12 -1.28 -35.14 -4.26
C SER A 12 -2.58 -35.30 -5.07
N ASP A 13 -3.31 -34.23 -5.30
CA ASP A 13 -4.56 -34.23 -6.06
C ASP A 13 -4.28 -34.29 -7.57
N ARG A 14 -4.68 -35.40 -8.20
CA ARG A 14 -4.49 -35.62 -9.64
C ARG A 14 -5.20 -34.57 -10.51
N GLU A 15 -6.38 -34.13 -10.12
CA GLU A 15 -7.14 -33.12 -10.87
C GLU A 15 -6.41 -31.76 -10.82
N PHE A 16 -5.92 -31.37 -9.65
CA PHE A 16 -5.12 -30.17 -9.49
C PHE A 16 -3.83 -30.20 -10.27
N GLN A 17 -3.11 -31.35 -10.27
CA GLN A 17 -1.88 -31.54 -11.05
C GLN A 17 -2.11 -31.38 -12.54
N LEU A 18 -3.17 -31.99 -13.09
CA LEU A 18 -3.51 -31.89 -14.52
C LEU A 18 -3.82 -30.46 -14.98
N GLN A 19 -4.32 -29.63 -14.08
CA GLN A 19 -4.64 -28.23 -14.35
C GLN A 19 -3.48 -27.29 -14.05
N THR A 20 -2.39 -27.76 -13.45
CA THR A 20 -1.23 -26.94 -13.11
C THR A 20 -0.28 -26.85 -14.31
N ALA A 21 -0.22 -25.69 -14.95
CA ALA A 21 0.68 -25.41 -16.06
C ALA A 21 2.13 -25.13 -15.63
N GLY A 22 2.32 -24.75 -14.37
CA GLY A 22 3.65 -24.51 -13.81
C GLY A 22 3.59 -24.16 -12.32
N ARG A 23 4.72 -24.34 -11.65
CA ARG A 23 4.88 -23.93 -10.25
C ARG A 23 6.21 -23.21 -10.05
N LYS A 24 6.24 -22.34 -9.05
CA LYS A 24 7.47 -21.69 -8.58
C LYS A 24 7.42 -21.57 -7.06
N TYR A 25 8.49 -21.98 -6.41
CA TYR A 25 8.72 -21.64 -5.01
C TYR A 25 9.69 -20.46 -4.92
N ILE A 26 9.40 -19.51 -4.06
CA ILE A 26 10.30 -18.42 -3.70
C ILE A 26 10.68 -18.67 -2.25
N GLU A 27 11.96 -18.85 -2.02
CA GLU A 27 12.50 -19.06 -0.68
C GLU A 27 12.21 -17.87 0.25
N PRO A 28 12.08 -18.11 1.56
CA PRO A 28 12.01 -17.04 2.54
C PRO A 28 13.30 -16.23 2.52
N VAL A 29 13.18 -14.95 2.82
CA VAL A 29 14.32 -14.04 2.91
C VAL A 29 14.38 -13.53 4.34
N GLU A 30 15.57 -13.62 4.96
CA GLU A 30 15.82 -13.04 6.26
C GLU A 30 15.86 -11.51 6.20
N GLY A 31 15.56 -10.86 7.34
CA GLY A 31 15.60 -9.40 7.43
C GLY A 31 17.06 -8.90 7.50
N GLU A 32 17.38 -7.90 6.70
CA GLU A 32 18.62 -7.14 6.77
C GLU A 32 18.36 -5.84 7.54
N TYR A 33 19.15 -5.62 8.57
CA TYR A 33 18.96 -4.51 9.48
C TYR A 33 20.13 -3.53 9.43
N ALA A 34 19.82 -2.24 9.63
CA ALA A 34 20.81 -1.18 9.80
C ALA A 34 20.28 -0.14 10.78
N GLU A 35 21.19 0.56 11.45
CA GLU A 35 20.83 1.59 12.43
C GLU A 35 20.91 2.97 11.79
N PRO A 36 19.77 3.69 11.63
CA PRO A 36 19.79 5.08 11.23
C PRO A 36 20.19 5.95 12.44
N GLU A 37 20.80 7.09 12.18
CA GLU A 37 20.96 8.13 13.19
C GLU A 37 19.59 8.71 13.51
N ILE A 38 19.02 8.39 14.65
CA ILE A 38 17.76 8.96 15.16
C ILE A 38 17.98 9.44 16.60
N ASP A 39 17.27 10.49 16.98
CA ASP A 39 17.37 10.99 18.36
C ASP A 39 16.72 10.03 19.36
N SER A 40 17.06 10.21 20.64
CA SER A 40 16.61 9.33 21.73
C SER A 40 15.07 9.37 21.91
N THR A 41 14.43 10.49 21.66
CA THR A 41 12.97 10.64 21.78
C THR A 41 12.27 9.84 20.69
N THR A 42 12.74 9.95 19.45
CA THR A 42 12.23 9.17 18.31
C THR A 42 12.44 7.67 18.56
N ARG A 43 13.62 7.28 19.07
CA ARG A 43 13.89 5.87 19.42
C ARG A 43 12.94 5.35 20.50
N ALA A 44 12.71 6.13 21.56
CA ALA A 44 11.79 5.75 22.63
C ALA A 44 10.34 5.59 22.13
N ALA A 45 9.87 6.49 21.28
CA ALA A 45 8.53 6.41 20.67
C ALA A 45 8.36 5.16 19.80
N LEU A 46 9.39 4.81 19.03
CA LEU A 46 9.38 3.61 18.19
C LEU A 46 9.41 2.31 19.01
N LEU A 47 10.17 2.28 20.09
CA LEU A 47 10.16 1.14 21.03
C LEU A 47 8.77 0.91 21.63
N GLN A 48 8.02 1.97 21.95
CA GLN A 48 6.65 1.86 22.43
C GLN A 48 5.70 1.25 21.36
N LYS A 49 6.02 1.42 20.07
CA LYS A 49 5.31 0.76 18.95
C LYS A 49 5.83 -0.66 18.66
N GLY A 50 6.76 -1.19 19.46
CA GLY A 50 7.38 -2.49 19.23
C GLY A 50 8.45 -2.49 18.12
N ILE A 51 8.89 -1.32 17.65
CA ILE A 51 9.90 -1.18 16.61
C ILE A 51 11.27 -0.97 17.28
N SER A 52 12.03 -2.05 17.38
CA SER A 52 13.35 -2.04 18.01
C SER A 52 14.51 -1.95 17.01
N ARG A 53 14.28 -2.32 15.76
CA ARG A 53 15.29 -2.41 14.68
C ARG A 53 14.76 -1.80 13.40
N PHE A 54 15.65 -1.32 12.55
CA PHE A 54 15.30 -0.79 11.23
C PHE A 54 15.78 -1.73 10.15
N TYR A 55 14.98 -1.89 9.12
CA TYR A 55 15.43 -2.54 7.90
C TYR A 55 16.44 -1.65 7.17
N ARG A 56 17.37 -2.26 6.45
CA ARG A 56 18.43 -1.56 5.70
C ARG A 56 17.87 -0.44 4.82
N HIS A 57 16.83 -0.71 4.04
CA HIS A 57 16.20 0.29 3.18
C HIS A 57 15.60 1.47 3.96
N GLN A 58 15.11 1.24 5.18
CA GLN A 58 14.58 2.31 6.02
C GLN A 58 15.71 3.25 6.48
N ALA A 59 16.79 2.68 6.99
CA ALA A 59 17.95 3.45 7.44
C ALA A 59 18.59 4.26 6.30
N GLU A 60 18.77 3.64 5.13
CA GLU A 60 19.29 4.29 3.93
C GLU A 60 18.39 5.46 3.48
N THR A 61 17.08 5.23 3.39
CA THR A 61 16.11 6.26 2.99
C THR A 61 16.11 7.44 3.97
N ILE A 62 16.11 7.19 5.28
CA ILE A 62 16.17 8.23 6.31
C ILE A 62 17.43 9.09 6.13
N GLY A 63 18.58 8.45 5.92
CA GLY A 63 19.85 9.16 5.69
C GLY A 63 19.83 10.05 4.45
N LEU A 64 19.32 9.55 3.34
CA LEU A 64 19.21 10.32 2.09
C LEU A 64 18.28 11.53 2.23
N ILE A 65 17.11 11.37 2.87
CA ILE A 65 16.15 12.46 3.10
C ILE A 65 16.77 13.56 3.97
N ARG A 66 17.49 13.20 5.03
CA ARG A 66 18.17 14.16 5.91
C ARG A 66 19.24 14.95 5.18
N ASN A 67 19.91 14.33 4.21
CA ASN A 67 20.88 14.98 3.34
C ASN A 67 20.23 15.82 2.23
N GLY A 68 18.92 16.06 2.29
CA GLY A 68 18.19 16.89 1.33
C GLY A 68 18.04 16.26 -0.06
N LYS A 69 18.23 14.95 -0.20
CA LYS A 69 18.09 14.25 -1.48
C LYS A 69 16.63 13.90 -1.76
N ASN A 70 16.19 14.08 -3.00
CA ASN A 70 14.95 13.48 -3.44
C ASN A 70 15.15 11.98 -3.54
N VAL A 71 14.22 11.20 -2.98
CA VAL A 71 14.36 9.74 -2.85
C VAL A 71 13.14 9.03 -3.42
N VAL A 72 13.37 7.97 -4.18
CA VAL A 72 12.32 7.00 -4.50
C VAL A 72 12.64 5.66 -3.84
N LEU A 73 11.79 5.27 -2.91
CA LEU A 73 11.87 4.00 -2.19
C LEU A 73 11.01 2.96 -2.91
N MET A 74 11.64 1.92 -3.45
CA MET A 74 10.96 0.84 -4.15
C MET A 74 11.18 -0.48 -3.42
N THR A 75 10.22 -0.83 -2.59
CA THR A 75 10.19 -2.11 -1.87
C THR A 75 8.78 -2.72 -1.93
N PRO A 76 8.60 -4.03 -1.68
CA PRO A 76 7.30 -4.65 -1.65
C PRO A 76 6.31 -3.95 -0.70
N THR A 77 5.02 -4.22 -0.88
CA THR A 77 3.99 -3.81 0.09
C THR A 77 4.31 -4.42 1.45
N ALA A 78 3.91 -3.76 2.54
CA ALA A 78 4.15 -4.19 3.92
C ALA A 78 5.63 -4.28 4.34
N SER A 79 6.55 -3.65 3.63
CA SER A 79 7.98 -3.57 4.02
C SER A 79 8.31 -2.43 4.97
N GLY A 80 7.31 -1.70 5.49
CA GLY A 80 7.51 -0.58 6.41
C GLY A 80 7.99 0.72 5.73
N LYS A 81 7.68 0.95 4.45
CA LYS A 81 8.04 2.18 3.69
C LYS A 81 7.65 3.47 4.40
N SER A 82 6.45 3.50 5.00
CA SER A 82 5.92 4.72 5.64
C SER A 82 6.81 5.22 6.76
N LEU A 83 7.42 4.32 7.50
CA LEU A 83 8.34 4.68 8.59
C LEU A 83 9.56 5.45 8.07
N SER A 84 10.06 5.07 6.88
CA SER A 84 11.26 5.66 6.26
C SER A 84 11.09 7.15 5.96
N TYR A 85 9.87 7.60 5.65
CA TYR A 85 9.61 9.03 5.38
C TYR A 85 8.94 9.73 6.55
N ASN A 86 8.17 9.04 7.39
CA ASN A 86 7.53 9.68 8.56
C ASN A 86 8.54 10.13 9.61
N ILE A 87 9.59 9.35 9.85
CA ILE A 87 10.62 9.72 10.82
C ILE A 87 11.29 11.04 10.49
N PRO A 88 11.98 11.21 9.34
CA PRO A 88 12.67 12.46 9.04
C PRO A 88 11.71 13.65 8.93
N VAL A 89 10.48 13.45 8.47
CA VAL A 89 9.47 14.51 8.43
C VAL A 89 9.09 14.94 9.84
N LEU A 90 8.72 14.02 10.74
CA LEU A 90 8.32 14.35 12.11
C LEU A 90 9.47 14.96 12.92
N GLU A 91 10.69 14.46 12.78
CA GLU A 91 11.86 15.07 13.42
C GLU A 91 12.09 16.51 12.93
N SER A 92 11.96 16.74 11.62
CA SER A 92 12.08 18.09 11.07
C SER A 92 10.99 19.03 11.58
N LEU A 93 9.73 18.56 11.65
CA LEU A 93 8.60 19.34 12.19
C LEU A 93 8.76 19.60 13.69
N ARG A 94 9.36 18.69 14.42
CA ARG A 94 9.66 18.91 15.84
C ARG A 94 10.76 19.94 16.04
N ALA A 95 11.79 19.92 15.20
CA ALA A 95 12.88 20.90 15.22
C ALA A 95 12.43 22.30 14.75
N ASP A 96 11.53 22.35 13.77
CA ASP A 96 10.95 23.58 13.25
C ASP A 96 9.42 23.41 13.10
N PRO A 97 8.65 23.76 14.15
CA PRO A 97 7.19 23.64 14.15
C PRO A 97 6.46 24.51 13.10
N GLN A 98 7.16 25.42 12.45
CA GLN A 98 6.60 26.21 11.36
C GLN A 98 6.66 25.46 10.01
N SER A 99 7.51 24.47 9.87
CA SER A 99 7.62 23.67 8.64
C SER A 99 6.32 22.94 8.32
N THR A 100 6.09 22.70 7.03
CA THR A 100 4.94 21.93 6.54
C THR A 100 5.36 20.79 5.63
N ALA A 101 4.50 19.78 5.53
CA ALA A 101 4.68 18.65 4.63
C ALA A 101 3.38 18.33 3.87
N LEU A 102 3.50 17.99 2.60
CA LEU A 102 2.40 17.58 1.73
C LEU A 102 2.50 16.10 1.41
N TYR A 103 1.46 15.34 1.74
CA TYR A 103 1.38 13.91 1.49
C TYR A 103 0.32 13.62 0.43
N LEU A 104 0.71 12.92 -0.63
CA LEU A 104 -0.12 12.64 -1.79
C LEU A 104 -0.34 11.13 -1.94
N PHE A 105 -1.59 10.73 -1.89
CA PHE A 105 -2.03 9.35 -2.05
C PHE A 105 -2.99 9.20 -3.23
N PRO A 106 -2.91 8.13 -4.03
CA PRO A 106 -3.83 7.91 -5.14
C PRO A 106 -5.24 7.53 -4.67
N LEU A 107 -5.36 6.92 -3.50
CA LEU A 107 -6.61 6.43 -2.94
C LEU A 107 -6.88 7.05 -1.57
N LYS A 108 -8.16 7.44 -1.35
CA LYS A 108 -8.60 8.06 -0.08
C LYS A 108 -8.42 7.13 1.13
N GLY A 109 -8.75 5.83 0.99
CA GLY A 109 -8.60 4.85 2.07
C GLY A 109 -7.16 4.74 2.55
N LEU A 110 -6.21 4.63 1.62
CA LEU A 110 -4.78 4.60 1.94
C LEU A 110 -4.34 5.87 2.69
N GLY A 111 -4.81 7.04 2.23
CA GLY A 111 -4.52 8.30 2.91
C GLY A 111 -5.02 8.34 4.35
N GLN A 112 -6.22 7.79 4.63
CA GLN A 112 -6.79 7.71 5.98
C GLN A 112 -5.95 6.81 6.91
N ASP A 113 -5.53 5.64 6.43
CA ASP A 113 -4.72 4.70 7.21
C ASP A 113 -3.34 5.30 7.51
N GLN A 114 -2.71 5.92 6.53
CA GLN A 114 -1.41 6.56 6.71
C GLN A 114 -1.50 7.80 7.63
N LEU A 115 -2.59 8.57 7.56
CA LEU A 115 -2.85 9.66 8.49
C LEU A 115 -2.96 9.17 9.94
N LYS A 116 -3.69 8.07 10.16
CA LYS A 116 -3.79 7.44 11.48
C LYS A 116 -2.41 7.06 12.01
N ASN A 117 -1.63 6.34 11.20
CA ASN A 117 -0.27 5.91 11.56
C ASN A 117 0.67 7.08 11.89
N LEU A 118 0.61 8.17 11.09
CA LEU A 118 1.39 9.38 11.35
C LEU A 118 0.98 10.03 12.67
N ASN A 119 -0.33 10.21 12.92
CA ASN A 119 -0.83 10.87 14.13
C ASN A 119 -0.57 10.03 15.40
N GLU A 120 -0.58 8.71 15.31
CA GLU A 120 -0.15 7.83 16.40
C GLU A 120 1.33 8.06 16.73
N LEU A 121 2.20 8.06 15.72
CA LEU A 121 3.64 8.27 15.94
C LEU A 121 3.92 9.69 16.46
N SER A 122 3.29 10.72 15.90
CA SER A 122 3.45 12.10 16.37
C SER A 122 2.95 12.29 17.81
N GLY A 123 1.88 11.58 18.18
CA GLY A 123 1.40 11.54 19.58
C GLY A 123 2.44 10.98 20.55
N LEU A 124 3.11 9.88 20.19
CA LEU A 124 4.20 9.28 20.98
C LEU A 124 5.43 10.20 21.07
N LEU A 125 5.63 11.05 20.07
CA LEU A 125 6.68 12.09 20.06
C LEU A 125 6.29 13.36 20.86
N GLY A 126 5.12 13.39 21.47
CA GLY A 126 4.63 14.54 22.23
C GLY A 126 4.15 15.70 21.35
N MET A 127 4.01 15.52 20.05
CA MET A 127 3.58 16.56 19.10
C MET A 127 2.05 16.68 18.97
N GLY A 128 1.31 15.71 19.55
CA GLY A 128 -0.15 15.64 19.38
C GLY A 128 -0.56 15.30 17.95
N LYS A 129 -1.75 15.78 17.53
CA LYS A 129 -2.27 15.58 16.18
C LYS A 129 -1.56 16.52 15.21
N THR A 130 -0.74 15.94 14.33
CA THR A 130 0.11 16.69 13.39
C THR A 130 -0.46 16.70 11.96
N GLY A 131 -1.15 15.64 11.56
CA GLY A 131 -1.69 15.49 10.21
C GLY A 131 -3.18 15.74 10.12
N GLU A 132 -3.62 16.32 8.98
CA GLU A 132 -5.02 16.51 8.59
C GLU A 132 -5.25 16.06 7.16
N ILE A 133 -6.45 15.54 6.85
CA ILE A 133 -6.81 15.14 5.50
C ILE A 133 -7.68 16.19 4.82
N TYR A 134 -7.34 16.49 3.56
CA TYR A 134 -8.07 17.43 2.72
C TYR A 134 -8.36 16.78 1.38
N ASP A 135 -9.51 16.16 1.28
CA ASP A 135 -9.93 15.42 0.09
C ASP A 135 -11.37 15.75 -0.33
N GLY A 136 -11.90 14.98 -1.31
CA GLY A 136 -13.25 15.17 -1.82
C GLY A 136 -14.36 14.92 -0.79
N ASP A 137 -14.09 14.12 0.25
CA ASP A 137 -15.06 13.76 1.28
C ASP A 137 -14.99 14.69 2.50
N THR A 138 -13.97 15.56 2.59
CA THR A 138 -13.82 16.54 3.67
C THR A 138 -14.95 17.57 3.61
N PRO A 139 -15.77 17.74 4.66
CA PRO A 139 -16.86 18.71 4.69
C PRO A 139 -16.40 20.16 4.50
N ALA A 140 -17.26 21.02 3.96
CA ALA A 140 -16.90 22.42 3.66
C ALA A 140 -16.42 23.22 4.89
N ALA A 141 -17.07 23.03 6.04
CA ALA A 141 -16.66 23.67 7.30
C ALA A 141 -15.26 23.21 7.73
N GLU A 142 -14.98 21.92 7.60
CA GLU A 142 -13.69 21.33 7.93
C GLU A 142 -12.59 21.80 6.97
N ARG A 143 -12.89 21.88 5.67
CA ARG A 143 -11.97 22.47 4.67
C ARG A 143 -11.59 23.90 5.00
N LYS A 144 -12.55 24.70 5.50
CA LYS A 144 -12.28 26.07 5.94
C LYS A 144 -11.35 26.06 7.15
N ARG A 145 -11.66 25.26 8.18
CA ARG A 145 -10.84 25.12 9.39
C ARG A 145 -9.40 24.72 9.04
N ILE A 146 -9.22 23.64 8.26
CA ILE A 146 -7.90 23.13 7.86
C ILE A 146 -7.08 24.22 7.16
N ARG A 147 -7.70 24.98 6.27
CA ARG A 147 -7.03 26.07 5.57
C ARG A 147 -6.64 27.21 6.52
N ASP A 148 -7.53 27.55 7.45
CA ASP A 148 -7.30 28.67 8.37
C ASP A 148 -6.27 28.32 9.47
N THR A 149 -6.14 27.02 9.83
CA THR A 149 -5.20 26.53 10.86
C THR A 149 -3.84 26.11 10.32
N VAL A 150 -3.71 25.88 9.01
CA VAL A 150 -2.48 25.42 8.33
C VAL A 150 -1.82 24.26 9.08
N PRO A 151 -2.28 23.01 8.88
CA PRO A 151 -1.72 21.86 9.59
C PRO A 151 -0.26 21.61 9.21
N PRO A 152 0.58 21.11 10.12
CA PRO A 152 1.96 20.73 9.81
C PRO A 152 2.07 19.71 8.69
N VAL A 153 1.16 18.72 8.64
CA VAL A 153 1.11 17.72 7.54
C VAL A 153 -0.27 17.70 6.92
N LEU A 154 -0.32 17.93 5.62
CA LEU A 154 -1.56 17.91 4.84
C LEU A 154 -1.60 16.66 3.94
N PHE A 155 -2.55 15.77 4.21
CA PHE A 155 -2.85 14.60 3.39
C PHE A 155 -3.88 14.94 2.31
N THR A 156 -3.59 14.62 1.06
CA THR A 156 -4.49 14.90 -0.06
C THR A 156 -4.23 13.94 -1.24
N ASN A 157 -4.83 14.22 -2.37
CA ASN A 157 -4.60 13.51 -3.64
C ASN A 157 -4.31 14.49 -4.79
N PRO A 158 -3.82 14.00 -5.94
CA PRO A 158 -3.50 14.89 -7.07
C PRO A 158 -4.68 15.74 -7.57
N ASP A 159 -5.90 15.19 -7.54
CA ASP A 159 -7.09 15.94 -7.99
C ASP A 159 -7.37 17.12 -7.08
N MET A 160 -7.33 16.94 -5.77
CA MET A 160 -7.54 18.02 -4.80
C MET A 160 -6.39 19.02 -4.82
N LEU A 161 -5.15 18.56 -5.00
CA LEU A 161 -4.01 19.46 -5.22
C LEU A 161 -4.27 20.33 -6.44
N HIS A 162 -4.72 19.75 -7.56
CA HIS A 162 -5.01 20.45 -8.80
C HIS A 162 -6.19 21.44 -8.69
N LEU A 163 -7.30 21.01 -8.06
CA LEU A 163 -8.56 21.75 -8.10
C LEU A 163 -8.77 22.70 -6.91
N ALA A 164 -8.18 22.39 -5.75
CA ALA A 164 -8.48 23.10 -4.51
C ALA A 164 -7.28 23.82 -3.86
N LEU A 165 -6.04 23.35 -4.09
CA LEU A 165 -4.86 23.98 -3.50
C LEU A 165 -4.19 24.94 -4.49
N LEU A 166 -3.72 24.41 -5.65
CA LEU A 166 -2.92 25.17 -6.60
C LEU A 166 -3.65 26.38 -7.22
N PRO A 167 -4.96 26.32 -7.61
CA PRO A 167 -5.66 27.49 -8.11
C PRO A 167 -5.87 28.56 -7.04
N PHE A 168 -5.94 28.16 -5.79
CA PHE A 168 -6.18 29.04 -4.65
C PHE A 168 -4.93 29.19 -3.77
N HIS A 169 -3.72 29.05 -4.35
CA HIS A 169 -2.45 29.04 -3.64
C HIS A 169 -2.24 30.25 -2.70
N ARG A 170 -2.83 31.42 -3.02
CA ARG A 170 -2.79 32.60 -2.13
C ARG A 170 -3.44 32.34 -0.77
N LYS A 171 -4.48 31.48 -0.72
CA LYS A 171 -5.12 31.09 0.56
C LYS A 171 -4.32 30.02 1.31
N TRP A 172 -3.30 29.45 0.66
CA TRP A 172 -2.38 28.44 1.17
C TRP A 172 -0.93 28.96 1.21
N GLU A 173 -0.75 30.30 1.15
CA GLU A 173 0.56 30.94 1.08
C GLU A 173 1.47 30.47 2.20
N ASP A 174 1.02 30.52 3.44
CA ASP A 174 1.82 30.09 4.60
C ASP A 174 2.21 28.62 4.53
N PHE A 175 1.32 27.77 4.04
CA PHE A 175 1.60 26.36 3.83
C PHE A 175 2.69 26.15 2.78
N PHE A 176 2.57 26.78 1.61
CA PHE A 176 3.55 26.62 0.53
C PHE A 176 4.89 27.29 0.83
N ARG A 177 4.88 28.42 1.51
CA ARG A 177 6.12 29.12 1.92
C ARG A 177 6.98 28.26 2.86
N ARG A 178 6.34 27.47 3.71
CA ARG A 178 6.96 26.62 4.73
C ARG A 178 7.10 25.16 4.30
N LEU A 179 6.73 24.86 3.06
CA LEU A 179 6.72 23.48 2.55
C LEU A 179 8.14 22.94 2.44
N ARG A 180 8.44 21.91 3.25
CA ARG A 180 9.76 21.27 3.35
C ARG A 180 9.81 19.88 2.75
N PHE A 181 8.67 19.16 2.73
CA PHE A 181 8.59 17.82 2.18
C PHE A 181 7.34 17.62 1.32
N VAL A 182 7.50 16.88 0.23
CA VAL A 182 6.42 16.38 -0.60
C VAL A 182 6.56 14.87 -0.68
N VAL A 183 5.66 14.14 -0.02
CA VAL A 183 5.60 12.68 -0.04
C VAL A 183 4.59 12.24 -1.08
N ILE A 184 5.00 11.36 -2.00
CA ILE A 184 4.18 10.81 -3.08
C ILE A 184 4.16 9.30 -2.90
N ASP A 185 3.07 8.77 -2.36
CA ASP A 185 2.95 7.34 -2.17
C ASP A 185 2.31 6.65 -3.39
N GLU A 186 2.60 5.35 -3.53
CA GLU A 186 2.13 4.51 -4.64
C GLU A 186 2.36 5.15 -6.03
N ILE A 187 3.54 5.71 -6.24
CA ILE A 187 3.91 6.44 -7.47
C ILE A 187 3.69 5.61 -8.74
N HIS A 188 3.74 4.29 -8.64
CA HIS A 188 3.47 3.36 -9.74
C HIS A 188 2.04 3.42 -10.27
N SER A 189 1.10 4.01 -9.52
CA SER A 189 -0.28 4.28 -9.96
C SER A 189 -0.37 5.42 -10.97
N TYR A 190 0.62 6.31 -11.00
CA TYR A 190 0.63 7.48 -11.87
C TYR A 190 1.29 7.17 -13.21
N ARG A 191 0.57 6.45 -14.09
CA ARG A 191 1.04 6.01 -15.41
C ARG A 191 0.09 6.37 -16.53
N GLY A 192 0.59 6.32 -17.77
CA GLY A 192 -0.19 6.61 -18.96
C GLY A 192 -0.76 8.02 -18.95
N VAL A 193 -1.99 8.19 -19.44
CA VAL A 193 -2.65 9.49 -19.52
C VAL A 193 -2.79 10.14 -18.14
N PHE A 194 -3.16 9.37 -17.12
CA PHE A 194 -3.27 9.88 -15.76
C PHE A 194 -1.93 10.39 -15.23
N GLY A 195 -0.84 9.63 -15.42
CA GLY A 195 0.51 10.06 -15.06
C GLY A 195 0.93 11.35 -15.77
N SER A 196 0.59 11.50 -17.04
CA SER A 196 0.86 12.73 -17.80
C SER A 196 0.15 13.95 -17.20
N HIS A 197 -1.10 13.79 -16.76
CA HIS A 197 -1.80 14.88 -16.06
C HIS A 197 -1.17 15.19 -14.70
N VAL A 198 -0.84 14.16 -13.92
CA VAL A 198 -0.20 14.33 -12.62
C VAL A 198 1.16 15.03 -12.74
N SER A 199 1.94 14.75 -13.79
CA SER A 199 3.22 15.42 -14.03
C SER A 199 3.05 16.94 -14.23
N GLN A 200 1.98 17.39 -14.89
CA GLN A 200 1.68 18.81 -15.03
C GLN A 200 1.27 19.45 -13.68
N ILE A 201 0.59 18.69 -12.82
CA ILE A 201 0.24 19.14 -11.46
C ILE A 201 1.52 19.36 -10.64
N PHE A 202 2.49 18.44 -10.69
CA PHE A 202 3.76 18.59 -9.97
C PHE A 202 4.62 19.75 -10.52
N ARG A 203 4.62 19.96 -11.83
CA ARG A 203 5.27 21.16 -12.42
C ARG A 203 4.66 22.46 -11.93
N ARG A 204 3.33 22.51 -11.77
CA ARG A 204 2.65 23.68 -11.17
C ARG A 204 2.98 23.83 -9.69
N LEU A 205 3.00 22.73 -8.94
CA LEU A 205 3.39 22.74 -7.52
C LEU A 205 4.79 23.33 -7.36
N ARG A 206 5.76 22.88 -8.14
CA ARG A 206 7.13 23.41 -8.10
C ARG A 206 7.18 24.92 -8.36
N ARG A 207 6.51 25.38 -9.41
CA ARG A 207 6.43 26.84 -9.69
C ARG A 207 5.83 27.65 -8.54
N ILE A 208 4.85 27.07 -7.81
CA ILE A 208 4.28 27.73 -6.64
C ILE A 208 5.27 27.71 -5.47
N CYS A 209 5.98 26.62 -5.26
CA CYS A 209 7.06 26.56 -4.27
C CYS A 209 8.14 27.61 -4.58
N ASP A 210 8.61 27.69 -5.84
CA ASP A 210 9.57 28.70 -6.28
C ASP A 210 9.05 30.13 -6.05
N HIS A 211 7.76 30.38 -6.34
CA HIS A 211 7.12 31.69 -6.13
C HIS A 211 7.12 32.11 -4.65
N TYR A 212 6.94 31.16 -3.72
CA TYR A 212 6.97 31.42 -2.28
C TYR A 212 8.33 31.21 -1.62
N GLY A 213 9.36 30.86 -2.40
CA GLY A 213 10.73 30.66 -1.92
C GLY A 213 10.96 29.37 -1.16
N SER A 214 10.12 28.37 -1.32
CA SER A 214 10.33 27.04 -0.73
C SER A 214 10.96 26.06 -1.72
N ALA A 215 11.81 25.15 -1.20
CA ALA A 215 12.50 24.12 -1.97
C ALA A 215 12.30 22.74 -1.28
N PRO A 216 11.11 22.14 -1.38
CA PRO A 216 10.83 20.90 -0.68
C PRO A 216 11.62 19.71 -1.23
N VAL A 217 11.99 18.80 -0.34
CA VAL A 217 12.50 17.47 -0.68
C VAL A 217 11.32 16.59 -1.11
N PHE A 218 11.45 15.96 -2.29
CA PHE A 218 10.46 15.04 -2.82
C PHE A 218 10.81 13.60 -2.44
N ILE A 219 9.86 12.91 -1.82
CA ILE A 219 10.00 11.54 -1.36
C ILE A 219 8.91 10.70 -2.04
N ALA A 220 9.31 9.74 -2.85
CA ALA A 220 8.38 8.87 -3.55
C ALA A 220 8.47 7.45 -2.99
N ALA A 221 7.30 6.80 -2.81
CA ALA A 221 7.24 5.38 -2.46
C ALA A 221 6.52 4.58 -3.57
N SER A 222 6.99 3.39 -3.83
CA SER A 222 6.49 2.55 -4.92
C SER A 222 6.50 1.08 -4.53
N ALA A 223 5.55 0.31 -5.08
CA ALA A 223 5.73 -1.13 -5.25
C ALA A 223 6.84 -1.42 -6.28
N THR A 224 7.20 -2.68 -6.43
CA THR A 224 8.28 -3.12 -7.33
C THR A 224 7.96 -2.81 -8.80
N ILE A 225 8.74 -1.94 -9.41
CA ILE A 225 8.67 -1.57 -10.84
C ILE A 225 10.06 -1.54 -11.47
N ALA A 226 10.13 -1.62 -12.79
CA ALA A 226 11.42 -1.71 -13.50
C ALA A 226 12.29 -0.44 -13.36
N ASN A 227 11.69 0.75 -13.47
CA ASN A 227 12.41 2.03 -13.46
C ASN A 227 11.73 3.06 -12.54
N PRO A 228 11.88 2.94 -11.20
CA PRO A 228 11.25 3.87 -10.26
C PRO A 228 11.85 5.28 -10.32
N GLY A 229 13.18 5.41 -10.44
CA GLY A 229 13.84 6.70 -10.54
C GLY A 229 13.46 7.47 -11.79
N GLY A 230 13.39 6.79 -12.95
CA GLY A 230 12.91 7.40 -14.19
C GLY A 230 11.46 7.86 -14.08
N LEU A 231 10.56 7.02 -13.53
CA LEU A 231 9.16 7.41 -13.33
C LEU A 231 9.02 8.62 -12.39
N ALA A 232 9.76 8.64 -11.27
CA ALA A 232 9.76 9.78 -10.34
C ALA A 232 10.27 11.06 -11.01
N GLY A 233 11.34 10.93 -11.81
CA GLY A 233 11.91 12.02 -12.62
C GLY A 233 10.93 12.56 -13.65
N ASP A 234 10.28 11.69 -14.42
CA ASP A 234 9.30 12.07 -15.43
C ASP A 234 8.08 12.79 -14.82
N LEU A 235 7.63 12.32 -13.66
CA LEU A 235 6.48 12.91 -12.96
C LEU A 235 6.81 14.28 -12.36
N THR A 236 7.98 14.44 -11.76
CA THR A 236 8.31 15.65 -10.98
C THR A 236 9.23 16.63 -11.71
N GLY A 237 10.00 16.14 -12.68
CA GLY A 237 11.07 16.90 -13.34
C GLY A 237 12.29 17.13 -12.44
N LEU A 238 12.54 16.24 -11.47
CA LEU A 238 13.63 16.29 -10.51
C LEU A 238 14.46 15.00 -10.56
N PRO A 239 15.76 15.04 -10.24
CA PRO A 239 16.56 13.82 -10.05
C PRO A 239 16.19 13.16 -8.72
N PHE A 240 16.24 11.81 -8.70
CA PHE A 240 15.96 10.99 -7.51
C PHE A 240 17.07 9.99 -7.26
N GLU A 241 17.48 9.86 -6.01
CA GLU A 241 18.20 8.69 -5.52
C GLU A 241 17.22 7.52 -5.38
N THR A 242 17.64 6.31 -5.75
CA THR A 242 16.75 5.15 -5.77
C THR A 242 17.20 4.11 -4.77
N VAL A 243 16.36 3.83 -3.77
CA VAL A 243 16.53 2.74 -2.81
C VAL A 243 15.72 1.54 -3.30
N ARG A 244 16.39 0.45 -3.67
CA ARG A 244 15.79 -0.76 -4.27
C ARG A 244 15.91 -2.01 -3.43
N GLU A 245 16.96 -2.10 -2.62
CA GLU A 245 17.24 -3.27 -1.83
C GLU A 245 16.26 -3.36 -0.67
N ASN A 246 15.44 -4.40 -0.66
CA ASN A 246 14.48 -4.62 0.40
C ASN A 246 15.14 -5.38 1.55
N GLY A 247 15.37 -4.70 2.66
CA GLY A 247 15.85 -5.36 3.88
C GLY A 247 14.75 -5.98 4.75
N ALA A 248 13.47 -5.88 4.39
CA ALA A 248 12.41 -6.52 5.15
C ALA A 248 12.39 -8.03 4.90
N PRO A 249 12.12 -8.86 5.94
CA PRO A 249 11.99 -10.29 5.77
C PRO A 249 10.78 -10.61 4.87
N ALA A 250 10.87 -11.72 4.16
CA ALA A 250 9.76 -12.22 3.37
C ALA A 250 9.56 -13.71 3.63
N ALA A 251 8.31 -14.11 3.86
CA ALA A 251 7.94 -15.51 3.98
C ALA A 251 8.16 -16.25 2.66
N GLY A 252 8.41 -17.56 2.74
CA GLY A 252 8.42 -18.44 1.58
C GLY A 252 7.07 -18.40 0.85
N ARG A 253 7.07 -18.58 -0.46
CA ARG A 253 5.86 -18.46 -1.27
C ARG A 253 5.80 -19.49 -2.37
N HIS A 254 4.70 -20.25 -2.42
CA HIS A 254 4.38 -21.15 -3.51
C HIS A 254 3.49 -20.46 -4.53
N PHE A 255 3.86 -20.51 -5.79
CA PHE A 255 3.07 -20.02 -6.92
C PHE A 255 2.65 -21.19 -7.79
N PHE A 256 1.35 -21.28 -8.07
CA PHE A 256 0.80 -22.24 -9.02
C PHE A 256 0.16 -21.48 -10.18
N PHE A 257 0.57 -21.79 -11.38
CA PHE A 257 -0.03 -21.26 -12.61
C PHE A 257 -1.01 -22.31 -13.12
N MET A 258 -2.30 -21.93 -13.12
CA MET A 258 -3.37 -22.86 -13.44
C MET A 258 -3.89 -22.65 -14.86
N ASN A 259 -4.09 -23.73 -15.59
CA ASN A 259 -4.81 -23.75 -16.86
C ASN A 259 -6.01 -24.68 -16.73
N PRO A 260 -7.12 -24.23 -16.11
CA PRO A 260 -8.25 -25.07 -15.81
C PRO A 260 -8.96 -25.55 -17.09
N VAL A 261 -9.38 -26.83 -17.08
CA VAL A 261 -10.17 -27.45 -18.16
C VAL A 261 -11.60 -26.89 -18.16
N GLU A 262 -12.12 -26.64 -16.96
CA GLU A 262 -13.42 -25.99 -16.77
C GLU A 262 -13.32 -24.45 -16.81
N SER A 263 -14.46 -23.78 -16.60
CA SER A 263 -14.45 -22.32 -16.44
C SER A 263 -13.46 -21.88 -15.38
N PRO A 264 -12.55 -20.93 -15.68
CA PRO A 264 -11.62 -20.40 -14.69
C PRO A 264 -12.29 -19.84 -13.42
N TYR A 265 -13.55 -19.43 -13.52
CA TYR A 265 -14.32 -18.95 -12.36
C TYR A 265 -14.76 -20.12 -11.48
N THR A 266 -15.17 -21.25 -12.09
CA THR A 266 -15.55 -22.47 -11.35
C THR A 266 -14.35 -23.06 -10.63
N ALA A 267 -13.22 -23.23 -11.34
CA ALA A 267 -11.97 -23.68 -10.74
C ALA A 267 -11.50 -22.75 -9.60
N ALA A 268 -11.64 -21.42 -9.81
CA ALA A 268 -11.32 -20.44 -8.77
C ALA A 268 -12.21 -20.60 -7.53
N THR A 269 -13.51 -20.81 -7.74
CA THR A 269 -14.45 -20.99 -6.63
C THR A 269 -14.16 -22.26 -5.85
N ARG A 270 -13.93 -23.39 -6.53
CA ARG A 270 -13.59 -24.66 -5.88
C ARG A 270 -12.33 -24.55 -5.02
N LEU A 271 -11.25 -24.03 -5.58
CA LEU A 271 -10.00 -23.87 -4.83
C LEU A 271 -10.17 -22.88 -3.67
N PHE A 272 -10.96 -21.83 -3.85
CA PHE A 272 -11.29 -20.88 -2.78
C PHE A 272 -12.02 -21.58 -1.62
N VAL A 273 -13.02 -22.42 -1.93
CA VAL A 273 -13.72 -23.22 -0.92
C VAL A 273 -12.74 -24.17 -0.21
N GLN A 274 -11.91 -24.91 -0.93
CA GLN A 274 -10.92 -25.81 -0.34
C GLN A 274 -9.96 -25.10 0.63
N CYS A 275 -9.47 -23.89 0.25
CA CYS A 275 -8.63 -23.08 1.13
C CYS A 275 -9.36 -22.70 2.43
N LEU A 276 -10.62 -22.26 2.32
CA LEU A 276 -11.41 -21.84 3.46
C LEU A 276 -11.78 -23.03 4.38
N GLU A 277 -12.09 -24.18 3.81
CA GLU A 277 -12.35 -25.41 4.57
C GLU A 277 -11.09 -25.93 5.28
N ALA A 278 -9.93 -25.70 4.71
CA ALA A 278 -8.64 -25.95 5.35
C ALA A 278 -8.30 -24.94 6.47
N GLY A 279 -9.14 -23.91 6.66
CA GLY A 279 -8.94 -22.87 7.65
C GLY A 279 -7.97 -21.75 7.22
N LEU A 280 -7.59 -21.71 5.94
CA LEU A 280 -6.64 -20.73 5.39
C LEU A 280 -7.36 -19.41 5.06
N ARG A 281 -6.78 -18.30 5.54
CA ARG A 281 -7.29 -16.96 5.24
C ARG A 281 -6.98 -16.60 3.78
N THR A 282 -8.02 -16.43 2.98
CA THR A 282 -7.88 -16.40 1.52
C THR A 282 -8.51 -15.16 0.91
N ILE A 283 -7.77 -14.48 0.02
CA ILE A 283 -8.32 -13.46 -0.88
C ILE A 283 -8.37 -14.00 -2.31
N LEU A 284 -9.52 -13.79 -2.96
CA LEU A 284 -9.72 -14.07 -4.37
C LEU A 284 -9.96 -12.77 -5.14
N PHE A 285 -9.02 -12.39 -6.01
CA PHE A 285 -9.16 -11.21 -6.87
C PHE A 285 -9.89 -11.52 -8.18
N THR A 286 -10.80 -10.63 -8.53
CA THR A 286 -11.61 -10.70 -9.76
C THR A 286 -11.49 -9.41 -10.57
N LYS A 287 -11.79 -9.47 -11.88
CA LYS A 287 -11.72 -8.28 -12.76
C LYS A 287 -13.00 -7.45 -12.79
N ALA A 288 -14.12 -7.99 -12.33
CA ALA A 288 -15.41 -7.34 -12.46
C ALA A 288 -16.31 -7.54 -11.24
N ARG A 289 -17.05 -6.51 -10.86
CA ARG A 289 -17.99 -6.52 -9.73
C ARG A 289 -19.00 -7.67 -9.81
N ARG A 290 -19.54 -7.93 -11.02
CA ARG A 290 -20.49 -9.02 -11.24
C ARG A 290 -19.88 -10.39 -10.95
N ILE A 291 -18.61 -10.59 -11.29
CA ILE A 291 -17.90 -11.84 -11.04
C ILE A 291 -17.65 -12.04 -9.53
N THR A 292 -17.35 -10.97 -8.80
CA THR A 292 -17.21 -11.00 -7.34
C THR A 292 -18.48 -11.55 -6.67
N GLU A 293 -19.64 -11.02 -7.06
CA GLU A 293 -20.94 -11.46 -6.52
C GLU A 293 -21.29 -12.89 -6.96
N LEU A 294 -20.98 -13.26 -8.19
CA LEU A 294 -21.22 -14.60 -8.72
C LEU A 294 -20.42 -15.66 -7.95
N ILE A 295 -19.12 -15.42 -7.77
CA ILE A 295 -18.25 -16.33 -7.01
C ILE A 295 -18.68 -16.40 -5.54
N TYR A 296 -19.08 -15.28 -4.94
CA TYR A 296 -19.63 -15.28 -3.58
C TYR A 296 -20.87 -16.19 -3.46
N THR A 297 -21.82 -16.06 -4.39
CA THR A 297 -23.02 -16.88 -4.43
C THR A 297 -22.67 -18.36 -4.64
N TRP A 298 -21.78 -18.67 -5.57
CA TRP A 298 -21.33 -20.05 -5.83
C TRP A 298 -20.62 -20.65 -4.61
N THR A 299 -19.77 -19.87 -3.94
CA THR A 299 -19.09 -20.31 -2.71
C THR A 299 -20.10 -20.72 -1.64
N LEU A 300 -21.17 -19.93 -1.45
CA LEU A 300 -22.23 -20.27 -0.49
C LEU A 300 -23.07 -21.45 -0.92
N ASN A 301 -23.21 -21.72 -2.23
CA ASN A 301 -23.90 -22.91 -2.73
C ASN A 301 -23.06 -24.18 -2.49
N TYR A 302 -21.74 -24.11 -2.68
CA TYR A 302 -20.83 -25.24 -2.44
C TYR A 302 -20.59 -25.49 -0.96
N ALA A 303 -20.49 -24.44 -0.15
CA ALA A 303 -20.19 -24.50 1.26
C ALA A 303 -21.06 -23.53 2.08
N PRO A 304 -22.34 -23.87 2.35
CA PRO A 304 -23.27 -23.00 3.08
C PRO A 304 -22.80 -22.61 4.48
N GLY A 305 -21.98 -23.44 5.13
CA GLY A 305 -21.37 -23.19 6.44
C GLY A 305 -20.40 -22.01 6.48
N LEU A 306 -19.97 -21.50 5.33
CA LEU A 306 -19.12 -20.31 5.24
C LEU A 306 -19.92 -18.99 5.29
N ARG A 307 -21.24 -19.04 5.37
CA ARG A 307 -22.08 -17.84 5.52
C ARG A 307 -21.65 -17.05 6.76
N GLY A 308 -21.44 -15.74 6.57
CA GLY A 308 -20.94 -14.83 7.61
C GLY A 308 -19.42 -14.85 7.80
N ARG A 309 -18.69 -15.85 7.28
CA ARG A 309 -17.22 -15.93 7.32
C ARG A 309 -16.54 -15.49 6.03
N ILE A 310 -17.30 -15.19 5.00
CA ILE A 310 -16.82 -14.64 3.72
C ILE A 310 -17.59 -13.38 3.37
N SER A 311 -16.97 -12.49 2.57
CA SER A 311 -17.62 -11.29 2.07
C SER A 311 -17.15 -10.96 0.65
N PRO A 312 -18.04 -10.44 -0.21
CA PRO A 312 -17.59 -9.72 -1.41
C PRO A 312 -17.03 -8.36 -0.99
N TYR A 313 -16.06 -7.84 -1.75
CA TYR A 313 -15.52 -6.50 -1.57
C TYR A 313 -15.31 -5.83 -2.92
N ARG A 314 -15.94 -4.67 -3.15
CA ARG A 314 -15.88 -3.98 -4.44
C ARG A 314 -16.06 -2.47 -4.33
N ALA A 315 -15.55 -1.74 -5.29
CA ALA A 315 -15.87 -0.33 -5.47
C ALA A 315 -17.39 -0.18 -5.74
N GLY A 316 -18.07 0.59 -4.91
CA GLY A 316 -19.54 0.79 -4.96
C GLY A 316 -20.24 0.43 -3.67
N PHE A 317 -19.57 -0.21 -2.73
CA PHE A 317 -20.00 -0.24 -1.34
C PHE A 317 -19.83 1.14 -0.70
N LEU A 318 -20.70 1.46 0.26
CA LEU A 318 -20.54 2.67 1.06
C LEU A 318 -19.20 2.62 1.82
N PRO A 319 -18.57 3.76 2.10
CA PRO A 319 -17.31 3.80 2.85
C PRO A 319 -17.38 3.09 4.20
N GLU A 320 -18.53 3.13 4.87
CA GLU A 320 -18.76 2.46 6.15
C GLU A 320 -18.82 0.93 6.01
N GLU A 321 -19.48 0.44 4.96
CA GLU A 321 -19.54 -1.00 4.66
C GLU A 321 -18.14 -1.55 4.36
N ARG A 322 -17.34 -0.82 3.57
CA ARG A 322 -15.97 -1.21 3.27
C ARG A 322 -15.11 -1.31 4.51
N ARG A 323 -15.15 -0.27 5.38
CA ARG A 323 -14.42 -0.28 6.66
C ARG A 323 -14.88 -1.43 7.56
N GLY A 324 -16.18 -1.75 7.57
CA GLY A 324 -16.70 -2.88 8.31
C GLY A 324 -16.14 -4.22 7.83
N ILE A 325 -16.06 -4.42 6.50
CA ILE A 325 -15.48 -5.65 5.91
C ILE A 325 -13.98 -5.72 6.20
N GLU A 326 -13.26 -4.62 6.04
CA GLU A 326 -11.84 -4.51 6.34
C GLU A 326 -11.56 -4.86 7.81
N ALA A 327 -12.28 -4.25 8.76
CA ALA A 327 -12.13 -4.52 10.18
C ALA A 327 -12.37 -6.01 10.53
N ARG A 328 -13.39 -6.63 9.94
CA ARG A 328 -13.69 -8.06 10.12
C ARG A 328 -12.63 -8.97 9.48
N LEU A 329 -12.03 -8.54 8.37
CA LEU A 329 -10.93 -9.27 7.75
C LEU A 329 -9.65 -9.18 8.61
N PHE A 330 -9.33 -7.99 9.13
CA PHE A 330 -8.18 -7.77 10.02
C PHE A 330 -8.31 -8.53 11.35
N SER A 331 -9.49 -8.53 11.94
CA SER A 331 -9.74 -9.27 13.20
C SER A 331 -9.73 -10.80 13.02
N GLY A 332 -9.74 -11.31 11.78
CA GLY A 332 -9.83 -12.74 11.50
C GLY A 332 -11.26 -13.29 11.59
N GLU A 333 -12.27 -12.46 11.78
CA GLU A 333 -13.69 -12.86 11.73
C GLU A 333 -14.07 -13.37 10.34
N LEU A 334 -13.59 -12.67 9.28
CA LEU A 334 -13.69 -13.17 7.93
C LEU A 334 -12.51 -14.07 7.60
N LEU A 335 -12.82 -15.25 7.11
CA LEU A 335 -11.85 -16.22 6.61
C LEU A 335 -11.53 -15.96 5.14
N GLY A 336 -12.46 -15.40 4.38
CA GLY A 336 -12.27 -15.16 2.97
C GLY A 336 -12.94 -13.90 2.45
N VAL A 337 -12.27 -13.26 1.48
CA VAL A 337 -12.82 -12.11 0.74
C VAL A 337 -12.66 -12.33 -0.77
N ILE A 338 -13.75 -12.08 -1.51
CA ILE A 338 -13.73 -12.04 -2.97
C ILE A 338 -13.72 -10.56 -3.37
N SER A 339 -12.62 -10.07 -3.95
CA SER A 339 -12.43 -8.66 -4.21
C SER A 339 -12.21 -8.33 -5.68
N THR A 340 -12.55 -7.11 -6.08
CA THR A 340 -11.95 -6.49 -7.26
C THR A 340 -10.59 -5.90 -6.90
N SER A 341 -9.90 -5.25 -7.85
CA SER A 341 -8.66 -4.51 -7.56
C SER A 341 -8.79 -3.42 -6.48
N ALA A 342 -10.00 -3.19 -5.95
CA ALA A 342 -10.23 -2.21 -4.89
C ALA A 342 -9.53 -2.54 -3.56
N LEU A 343 -9.17 -3.82 -3.33
CA LEU A 343 -8.42 -4.26 -2.14
C LEU A 343 -6.91 -4.50 -2.46
N GLU A 344 -6.51 -4.35 -3.73
CA GLU A 344 -5.14 -4.62 -4.20
C GLU A 344 -4.16 -3.50 -3.84
N LEU A 345 -4.66 -2.27 -3.71
CA LEU A 345 -3.85 -1.09 -3.45
C LEU A 345 -3.98 -0.63 -2.00
N GLY A 346 -2.87 -0.70 -1.27
CA GLY A 346 -2.68 0.01 -0.02
C GLY A 346 -3.31 -0.57 1.23
N VAL A 347 -3.89 -1.76 1.18
CA VAL A 347 -4.39 -2.45 2.38
C VAL A 347 -3.37 -3.51 2.78
N ASP A 348 -2.69 -3.27 3.90
CA ASP A 348 -1.84 -4.29 4.52
C ASP A 348 -2.75 -5.28 5.27
N ILE A 349 -3.10 -6.36 4.58
CA ILE A 349 -3.89 -7.44 5.19
C ILE A 349 -2.88 -8.42 5.81
N GLY A 350 -2.43 -8.11 7.01
CA GLY A 350 -1.60 -9.01 7.77
C GLY A 350 -2.24 -10.38 7.96
N GLY A 351 -1.44 -11.46 7.88
CA GLY A 351 -1.91 -12.82 8.17
C GLY A 351 -2.78 -13.46 7.07
N LEU A 352 -2.57 -13.11 5.80
CA LEU A 352 -3.13 -13.85 4.67
C LEU A 352 -2.28 -15.07 4.35
N ASP A 353 -2.94 -16.21 4.19
CA ASP A 353 -2.29 -17.48 3.82
C ASP A 353 -2.31 -17.68 2.31
N VAL A 354 -3.37 -17.24 1.64
CA VAL A 354 -3.59 -17.50 0.21
C VAL A 354 -4.09 -16.27 -0.54
N GLU A 355 -3.44 -15.96 -1.65
CA GLU A 355 -3.88 -14.97 -2.61
C GLU A 355 -4.11 -15.63 -3.97
N LYS A 356 -5.28 -15.41 -4.56
CA LYS A 356 -5.60 -15.90 -5.90
C LYS A 356 -5.99 -14.75 -6.80
N SER A 357 -5.36 -14.68 -7.98
CA SER A 357 -5.65 -13.65 -8.99
C SER A 357 -5.80 -14.25 -10.38
N ARG A 358 -6.62 -13.61 -11.21
CA ARG A 358 -6.77 -13.94 -12.63
C ARG A 358 -6.03 -12.92 -13.49
N GLY A 359 -4.95 -13.39 -14.14
CA GLY A 359 -4.32 -12.77 -15.31
C GLY A 359 -3.84 -11.33 -15.17
N HIS A 360 -2.63 -11.18 -14.94
CA HIS A 360 -1.50 -10.43 -15.49
C HIS A 360 -0.30 -10.81 -14.62
N SER A 361 0.70 -11.44 -15.22
CA SER A 361 1.90 -11.83 -14.49
C SER A 361 2.57 -10.59 -13.92
N VAL A 362 2.80 -10.60 -12.64
CA VAL A 362 3.59 -9.56 -11.93
C VAL A 362 5.08 -9.64 -12.29
N ASN A 363 5.51 -10.68 -13.05
CA ASN A 363 6.88 -10.79 -13.55
C ASN A 363 6.91 -11.24 -15.02
N LYS A 364 7.51 -10.45 -15.87
CA LYS A 364 7.71 -10.63 -17.32
C LYS A 364 8.56 -11.84 -17.73
N THR A 365 8.93 -12.75 -16.84
CA THR A 365 9.82 -13.88 -17.13
C THR A 365 9.11 -15.19 -17.50
N VAL A 366 7.81 -15.27 -17.31
CA VAL A 366 7.01 -16.37 -17.82
C VAL A 366 5.90 -15.77 -18.67
N LYS A 367 5.93 -16.00 -19.98
CA LYS A 367 4.82 -15.66 -20.88
C LYS A 367 3.73 -16.73 -20.64
N PRO A 368 2.65 -16.42 -19.90
CA PRO A 368 1.47 -17.28 -19.95
C PRO A 368 0.68 -16.89 -21.19
N ASP A 369 0.16 -17.89 -21.88
CA ASP A 369 -0.88 -17.71 -22.85
C ASP A 369 -2.04 -16.93 -22.23
N ARG A 370 -2.79 -16.17 -23.05
CA ARG A 370 -3.68 -15.06 -22.70
C ARG A 370 -4.81 -15.32 -21.68
N THR A 371 -4.90 -16.49 -21.05
CA THR A 371 -6.04 -16.92 -20.21
C THR A 371 -5.67 -17.48 -18.82
N GLY A 372 -4.40 -17.50 -18.42
CA GLY A 372 -3.95 -18.11 -17.17
C GLY A 372 -4.42 -17.40 -15.89
N SER A 373 -4.72 -18.18 -14.85
CA SER A 373 -4.88 -17.72 -13.47
C SER A 373 -3.68 -18.20 -12.64
N TYR A 374 -3.30 -17.45 -11.59
CA TYR A 374 -2.29 -17.91 -10.63
C TYR A 374 -2.86 -17.95 -9.21
N THR A 375 -2.33 -18.83 -8.40
CA THR A 375 -2.59 -18.93 -6.97
C THR A 375 -1.28 -18.80 -6.22
N ARG A 376 -1.25 -18.01 -5.17
CA ARG A 376 -0.10 -17.76 -4.33
C ARG A 376 -0.43 -18.17 -2.91
N PHE A 377 0.41 -19.01 -2.33
CA PHE A 377 0.35 -19.43 -0.95
C PHE A 377 1.55 -18.84 -0.20
N HIS A 378 1.32 -18.33 0.99
CA HIS A 378 2.33 -17.78 1.86
C HIS A 378 2.61 -18.81 2.96
N SER A 379 3.85 -19.29 3.08
CA SER A 379 4.28 -20.05 4.24
C SER A 379 4.31 -19.15 5.47
N GLU A 380 4.03 -19.71 6.66
CA GLU A 380 4.05 -18.95 7.91
C GLU A 380 5.36 -18.18 8.05
N SER A 381 5.28 -16.87 8.11
CA SER A 381 6.38 -16.06 8.60
C SER A 381 6.31 -16.11 10.12
N SER A 382 7.38 -16.57 10.75
CA SER A 382 7.66 -16.31 12.15
C SER A 382 7.87 -14.80 12.37
N SER A 383 6.79 -14.05 12.28
CA SER A 383 6.75 -12.63 12.67
C SER A 383 5.89 -12.46 13.90
N LYS A 384 6.45 -12.93 15.02
CA LYS A 384 6.22 -12.30 16.31
C LYS A 384 7.53 -11.57 16.63
N VAL A 385 7.64 -10.33 16.22
CA VAL A 385 8.46 -9.30 16.88
C VAL A 385 7.77 -7.96 16.65
#